data_a435bc26ec1efde05af605f465b8c347
#
_entry.id   a435bc26ec1efde05af605f465b8c347
#
_cell.length_a   1.000
_cell.length_b   1.000
_cell.length_c   1.000
_cell.angle_alpha   90.00
_cell.angle_beta   90.00
_cell.angle_gamma   90.00
#
_symmetry.space_group_name_H-M   'P 1'
#
loop_
_entity.id
_entity.type
_entity.pdbx_description
1 polymer ?
#
loop_
_entity_poly.entity_id
_entity_poly.type
_entity_poly.pdbx_seq_one_letter_code
_entity_poly.pdbx_strand_id
1 'polypeptide(L)'
;MKRSRFTERQITGALKEYEAGKNVLDICRELKINRNTFYNWKKKYSGMDAELLRLYKELERENAELKRMYADLSLDHRILKNVIEKKL
;
A
#
# COMPACT_ATOMS: atom_id res chain seq x y z
N MET A 1 -3.32 12.73 4.49
CA MET A 1 -3.08 11.73 3.48
C MET A 1 -4.35 10.99 3.12
N LYS A 2 -4.58 10.82 1.86
CA LYS A 2 -5.81 10.20 1.41
C LYS A 2 -5.69 8.69 1.47
N ARG A 3 -6.68 8.09 2.08
CA ARG A 3 -6.80 6.65 2.02
C ARG A 3 -7.51 6.24 0.75
N SER A 4 -7.20 5.06 0.28
CA SER A 4 -7.97 4.47 -0.80
C SER A 4 -9.41 4.29 -0.34
N ARG A 5 -10.35 4.76 -1.15
CA ARG A 5 -11.76 4.59 -0.86
C ARG A 5 -12.31 3.28 -1.36
N PHE A 6 -11.45 2.46 -1.91
CA PHE A 6 -11.85 1.23 -2.56
C PHE A 6 -11.41 0.03 -1.75
N THR A 7 -12.31 -0.93 -1.63
CA THR A 7 -12.02 -2.18 -0.95
C THR A 7 -11.19 -3.07 -1.85
N GLU A 8 -10.59 -4.08 -1.25
CA GLU A 8 -9.84 -5.08 -1.99
C GLU A 8 -10.70 -5.76 -3.03
N ARG A 9 -11.97 -6.00 -2.71
CA ARG A 9 -12.90 -6.61 -3.66
C ARG A 9 -13.17 -5.72 -4.85
N GLN A 10 -13.28 -4.43 -4.63
CA GLN A 10 -13.51 -3.49 -5.73
C GLN A 10 -12.32 -3.44 -6.66
N ILE A 11 -11.12 -3.40 -6.10
CA ILE A 11 -9.90 -3.34 -6.90
C ILE A 11 -9.72 -4.63 -7.71
N THR A 12 -9.82 -5.78 -7.06
CA THR A 12 -9.66 -7.05 -7.78
C THR A 12 -10.79 -7.30 -8.75
N GLY A 13 -12.00 -6.86 -8.42
CA GLY A 13 -13.13 -6.94 -9.34
C GLY A 13 -12.90 -6.15 -10.60
N ALA A 14 -12.37 -4.92 -10.46
CA ALA A 14 -12.06 -4.09 -11.62
C ALA A 14 -10.99 -4.74 -12.51
N LEU A 15 -9.96 -5.31 -11.89
CA LEU A 15 -8.92 -5.97 -12.64
C LEU A 15 -9.43 -7.21 -13.37
N LYS A 16 -10.34 -7.96 -12.75
CA LYS A 16 -10.95 -9.12 -13.38
C LYS A 16 -11.83 -8.72 -14.55
N GLU A 17 -12.58 -7.63 -14.42
CA GLU A 17 -13.39 -7.12 -15.51
C GLU A 17 -12.53 -6.74 -16.69
N TYR A 18 -11.41 -6.12 -16.42
CA TYR A 18 -10.46 -5.76 -17.47
C TYR A 18 -9.93 -7.01 -18.17
N GLU A 19 -9.56 -8.03 -17.41
CA GLU A 19 -9.07 -9.28 -17.98
C GLU A 19 -10.13 -9.97 -18.82
N ALA A 20 -11.39 -9.79 -18.45
CA ALA A 20 -12.51 -10.34 -19.20
C ALA A 20 -12.84 -9.56 -20.47
N GLY A 21 -12.14 -8.44 -20.70
CA GLY A 21 -12.28 -7.67 -21.92
C GLY A 21 -12.97 -6.33 -21.78
N LYS A 22 -13.32 -5.93 -20.56
CA LYS A 22 -13.98 -4.64 -20.37
C LYS A 22 -13.00 -3.50 -20.61
N ASN A 23 -13.51 -2.43 -21.20
CA ASN A 23 -12.70 -1.26 -21.54
C ASN A 23 -12.25 -0.52 -20.29
N VAL A 24 -10.98 -0.10 -20.26
CA VAL A 24 -10.42 0.67 -19.15
C VAL A 24 -11.21 1.94 -18.89
N LEU A 25 -11.63 2.62 -19.95
CA LEU A 25 -12.38 3.87 -19.81
C LEU A 25 -13.70 3.65 -19.09
N ASP A 26 -14.37 2.55 -19.39
CA ASP A 26 -15.64 2.23 -18.75
C ASP A 26 -15.44 1.89 -17.28
N ILE A 27 -14.41 1.13 -16.96
CA ILE A 27 -14.10 0.78 -15.59
C ILE A 27 -13.79 2.04 -14.77
N CYS A 28 -12.98 2.92 -15.32
CA CYS A 28 -12.61 4.16 -14.65
C CYS A 28 -13.82 5.05 -14.43
N ARG A 29 -14.71 5.10 -15.42
CA ARG A 29 -15.92 5.92 -15.32
C ARG A 29 -16.84 5.41 -14.22
N GLU A 30 -17.01 4.10 -14.14
CA GLU A 30 -17.89 3.51 -13.14
C GLU A 30 -17.35 3.72 -11.74
N LEU A 31 -16.05 3.62 -11.57
CA LEU A 31 -15.42 3.77 -10.25
C LEU A 31 -15.03 5.21 -9.95
N LYS A 32 -15.17 6.09 -10.92
CA LYS A 32 -14.79 7.50 -10.79
C LYS A 32 -13.33 7.66 -10.41
N ILE A 33 -12.48 6.93 -11.11
CA ILE A 33 -11.03 7.03 -10.96
C ILE A 33 -10.43 7.42 -12.29
N ASN A 34 -9.19 7.90 -12.26
CA ASN A 34 -8.51 8.20 -13.52
C ASN A 34 -7.72 6.96 -13.97
N ARG A 35 -7.24 7.01 -15.21
CA ARG A 35 -6.52 5.88 -15.80
C ARG A 35 -5.23 5.56 -15.07
N ASN A 36 -4.56 6.59 -14.54
CA ASN A 36 -3.33 6.35 -13.80
C ASN A 36 -3.57 5.48 -12.57
N THR A 37 -4.67 5.74 -11.86
CA THR A 37 -5.03 4.93 -10.71
C THR A 37 -5.25 3.48 -11.10
N PHE A 38 -5.99 3.27 -12.19
CA PHE A 38 -6.25 1.91 -12.66
C PHE A 38 -4.97 1.18 -13.05
N TYR A 39 -4.08 1.85 -13.78
CA TYR A 39 -2.83 1.22 -14.20
C TYR A 39 -1.90 0.95 -13.03
N ASN A 40 -1.94 1.79 -12.00
CA ASN A 40 -1.20 1.52 -10.77
C ASN A 40 -1.72 0.27 -10.09
N TRP A 41 -3.04 0.10 -10.05
CA TRP A 41 -3.65 -1.12 -9.51
C TRP A 41 -3.21 -2.35 -10.30
N LYS A 42 -3.25 -2.23 -11.63
CA LYS A 42 -2.86 -3.34 -12.49
C LYS A 42 -1.41 -3.73 -12.26
N LYS A 43 -0.54 -2.75 -12.14
CA LYS A 43 0.87 -3.00 -11.93
C LYS A 43 1.14 -3.65 -10.58
N LYS A 44 0.46 -3.16 -9.53
CA LYS A 44 0.71 -3.63 -8.17
C LYS A 44 0.01 -4.94 -7.84
N TYR A 45 -1.21 -5.10 -8.32
CA TYR A 45 -2.11 -6.13 -7.81
C TYR A 45 -2.57 -7.12 -8.84
N SER A 46 -2.04 -7.06 -10.03
CA SER A 46 -2.43 -8.01 -11.07
C SER A 46 -2.12 -9.44 -10.62
N GLY A 47 -3.10 -10.32 -10.83
CA GLY A 47 -2.95 -11.71 -10.43
C GLY A 47 -3.32 -12.02 -9.00
N MET A 48 -3.69 -11.01 -8.22
CA MET A 48 -4.11 -11.21 -6.83
C MET A 48 -5.62 -11.30 -6.73
N ASP A 49 -6.12 -12.19 -5.89
CA ASP A 49 -7.53 -12.16 -5.52
C ASP A 49 -7.70 -11.21 -4.32
N ALA A 50 -8.95 -11.03 -3.89
CA ALA A 50 -9.24 -10.05 -2.84
C ALA A 50 -8.54 -10.39 -1.53
N GLU A 51 -8.48 -11.68 -1.19
CA GLU A 51 -7.85 -12.09 0.05
C GLU A 51 -6.34 -11.90 0.02
N LEU A 52 -5.71 -12.26 -1.08
CA LEU A 52 -4.27 -12.07 -1.23
C LEU A 52 -3.92 -10.59 -1.21
N LEU A 53 -4.73 -9.76 -1.86
CA LEU A 53 -4.52 -8.31 -1.83
C LEU A 53 -4.63 -7.76 -0.41
N ARG A 54 -5.60 -8.25 0.35
CA ARG A 54 -5.75 -7.82 1.74
C ARG A 54 -4.52 -8.17 2.56
N LEU A 55 -4.01 -9.39 2.38
CA LEU A 55 -2.79 -9.81 3.08
C LEU A 55 -1.60 -8.98 2.68
N TYR A 56 -1.47 -8.67 1.39
CA TYR A 56 -0.38 -7.85 0.90
C TYR A 56 -0.42 -6.46 1.55
N LYS A 57 -1.61 -5.86 1.63
CA LYS A 57 -1.74 -4.55 2.25
C LYS A 57 -1.43 -4.58 3.74
N GLU A 58 -1.82 -5.64 4.42
CA GLU A 58 -1.47 -5.81 5.82
C GLU A 58 0.03 -5.88 6.02
N LEU A 59 0.70 -6.65 5.17
CA LEU A 59 2.16 -6.78 5.25
C LEU A 59 2.85 -5.46 4.95
N GLU A 60 2.34 -4.69 4.01
CA GLU A 60 2.89 -3.36 3.72
C GLU A 60 2.80 -2.46 4.95
N ARG A 61 1.64 -2.48 5.61
CA ARG A 61 1.42 -1.65 6.79
C ARG A 61 2.33 -2.06 7.93
N GLU A 62 2.42 -3.37 8.19
CA GLU A 62 3.27 -3.88 9.25
C GLU A 62 4.74 -3.55 8.97
N ASN A 63 5.15 -3.69 7.72
CA ASN A 63 6.53 -3.41 7.35
C ASN A 63 6.88 -1.94 7.55
N ALA A 64 5.96 -1.04 7.17
CA ALA A 64 6.17 0.40 7.37
C ALA A 64 6.23 0.74 8.85
N GLU A 65 5.37 0.10 9.65
CA GLU A 65 5.34 0.34 11.08
C GLU A 65 6.62 -0.16 11.74
N LEU A 66 7.07 -1.35 11.36
CA LEU A 66 8.32 -1.89 11.89
C LEU A 66 9.51 -1.02 11.54
N LYS A 67 9.55 -0.51 10.32
CA LYS A 67 10.62 0.39 9.91
C LYS A 67 10.62 1.66 10.74
N ARG A 68 9.44 2.21 11.00
CA ARG A 68 9.34 3.41 11.82
C ARG A 68 9.80 3.14 13.24
N MET A 69 9.37 2.02 13.82
CA MET A 69 9.77 1.65 15.17
C MET A 69 11.28 1.45 15.26
N TYR A 70 11.86 0.80 14.27
CA TYR A 70 13.30 0.60 14.22
C TYR A 70 14.03 1.93 14.16
N ALA A 71 13.56 2.85 13.34
CA ALA A 71 14.18 4.17 13.21
C ALA A 71 14.11 4.94 14.52
N ASP A 72 12.96 4.90 15.20
CA ASP A 72 12.80 5.56 16.49
C ASP A 72 13.74 4.97 17.53
N LEU A 73 13.81 3.65 17.58
CA LEU A 73 14.69 2.97 18.54
C LEU A 73 16.16 3.29 18.26
N SER A 74 16.55 3.31 17.01
CA SER A 74 17.92 3.63 16.62
C SER A 74 18.29 5.05 17.01
N LEU A 75 17.36 5.98 16.84
CA LEU A 75 17.59 7.37 17.23
C LEU A 75 17.73 7.50 18.74
N ASP A 76 16.85 6.86 19.49
CA ASP A 76 16.90 6.87 20.95
C ASP A 76 18.23 6.29 21.44
N HIS A 77 18.65 5.19 20.84
CA HIS A 77 19.91 4.57 21.20
C HIS A 77 21.08 5.51 20.97
N ARG A 78 21.10 6.20 19.85
CA ARG A 78 22.16 7.16 19.52
C ARG A 78 22.17 8.32 20.50
N ILE A 79 21.00 8.84 20.84
CA ILE A 79 20.91 9.93 21.81
C ILE A 79 21.45 9.51 23.16
N LEU A 80 21.06 8.33 23.65
CA LEU A 80 21.55 7.81 24.92
C LEU A 80 23.06 7.64 24.91
N LYS A 81 23.58 7.09 23.83
CA LYS A 81 25.01 6.90 23.71
C LYS A 81 25.75 8.21 23.78
N ASN A 82 25.26 9.23 23.08
CA ASN A 82 25.87 10.54 23.08
C ASN A 82 25.86 11.17 24.48
N VAL A 83 24.74 11.03 25.18
CA VAL A 83 24.63 11.56 26.56
C VAL A 83 25.65 10.89 27.47
N ILE A 84 25.75 9.58 27.39
CA ILE A 84 26.69 8.82 28.21
C ILE A 84 28.14 9.25 27.93
N GLU A 85 28.48 9.37 26.65
CA GLU A 85 29.84 9.75 26.28
C GLU A 85 30.18 11.15 26.74
N LYS A 86 29.21 12.07 26.67
CA LYS A 86 29.47 13.45 27.08
C LYS A 86 29.60 13.60 28.60
N LYS A 87 28.97 12.71 29.35
CA LYS A 87 29.06 12.76 30.79
C LYS A 87 30.32 12.10 31.34
N LEU A 88 30.91 11.28 30.54
CA LEU A 88 32.17 10.65 30.94
C LEU A 88 33.35 11.53 30.58
#